data_e20c16d02e803d401c700dc8331acd48
#
_entry.id   e20c16d02e803d401c700dc8331acd48
#
_cell.length_a   1.000
_cell.length_b   1.000
_cell.length_c   1.000
_cell.angle_alpha   90.00
_cell.angle_beta   90.00
_cell.angle_gamma   90.00
#
_symmetry.space_group_name_H-M   'P 1'
#
loop_
_entity.id
_entity.type
_entity.pdbx_description
1 polymer ?
#
loop_
_entity_poly.entity_id
_entity_poly.type
_entity_poly.pdbx_seq_one_letter_code
_entity_poly.pdbx_strand_id
1 'polypeptide(L)'
;MMTLWQGLCHLPTSWHPAIGKLCGKLLFIFAKSRKKIAQANIEACFPKLSKAEQQELLQDNFLHLGRSFIETGIAWFWSDKKIQSKVDYDVIGINHLSNNNSNKGNLIIFKHSQHLELDARLFAMNAAVYGVSRTHNSASMNKIQNKGRLSSIKDTADKNNPRKFMKWLKAGKNVMYAIDQDYGWDHSVKLEFFNQEAATITTTRKIIDATNANLLFINSYYKNKTLVLQIELIDHEGLNSIKLAQKINDLMEEKILQHPAEYLWMHRRFKSTLGKNFYK
;
A
#
# COMPACT_ATOMS: atom_id res chain seq x y z
N MET A 1 8.05 24.71 -0.65
CA MET A 1 8.05 23.36 -0.05
C MET A 1 8.30 22.26 -1.09
N MET A 2 7.52 22.20 -2.19
CA MET A 2 7.68 21.18 -3.25
C MET A 2 9.05 21.25 -3.95
N THR A 3 9.55 22.43 -4.29
CA THR A 3 10.89 22.64 -4.89
C THR A 3 12.03 22.17 -4.00
N LEU A 4 11.94 22.41 -2.68
CA LEU A 4 12.94 21.94 -1.72
C LEU A 4 12.94 20.40 -1.63
N TRP A 5 11.76 19.78 -1.55
CA TRP A 5 11.63 18.32 -1.55
C TRP A 5 12.16 17.69 -2.85
N GLN A 6 11.80 18.29 -3.98
CA GLN A 6 12.35 17.88 -5.27
C GLN A 6 13.88 18.00 -5.30
N GLY A 7 14.44 19.08 -4.77
CA GLY A 7 15.88 19.26 -4.63
C GLY A 7 16.54 18.15 -3.80
N LEU A 8 15.96 17.81 -2.64
CA LEU A 8 16.45 16.71 -1.79
C LEU A 8 16.48 15.37 -2.53
N CYS A 9 15.46 15.06 -3.34
CA CYS A 9 15.41 13.82 -4.10
C CYS A 9 16.38 13.79 -5.30
N HIS A 10 16.98 14.94 -5.67
CA HIS A 10 17.99 15.01 -6.72
C HIS A 10 19.43 15.02 -6.20
N LEU A 11 19.63 15.01 -4.87
CA LEU A 11 20.95 14.82 -4.26
C LEU A 11 21.54 13.44 -4.69
N PRO A 12 22.86 13.25 -4.54
CA PRO A 12 23.48 11.96 -4.81
C PRO A 12 22.77 10.81 -4.08
N THR A 13 22.50 9.70 -4.79
CA THR A 13 21.74 8.57 -4.21
C THR A 13 22.39 7.97 -2.97
N SER A 14 23.72 8.10 -2.84
CA SER A 14 24.47 7.69 -1.64
C SER A 14 24.05 8.45 -0.37
N TRP A 15 23.44 9.62 -0.49
CA TRP A 15 22.97 10.42 0.65
C TRP A 15 21.54 10.07 1.07
N HIS A 16 20.74 9.48 0.18
CA HIS A 16 19.33 9.16 0.44
C HIS A 16 19.13 8.31 1.70
N PRO A 17 19.93 7.23 1.97
CA PRO A 17 19.77 6.45 3.19
C PRO A 17 19.99 7.27 4.46
N ALA A 18 21.02 8.15 4.48
CA ALA A 18 21.30 9.00 5.63
C ALA A 18 20.20 10.04 5.88
N ILE A 19 19.71 10.67 4.80
CA ILE A 19 18.60 11.64 4.86
C ILE A 19 17.32 10.92 5.32
N GLY A 20 16.98 9.78 4.75
CA GLY A 20 15.82 8.98 5.16
C GLY A 20 15.89 8.58 6.63
N LYS A 21 17.06 8.09 7.10
CA LYS A 21 17.27 7.74 8.52
C LYS A 21 17.09 8.95 9.43
N LEU A 22 17.63 10.12 9.07
CA LEU A 22 17.45 11.35 9.82
C LEU A 22 15.98 11.77 9.88
N CYS A 23 15.28 11.78 8.73
CA CYS A 23 13.85 12.05 8.66
C CYS A 23 13.04 11.09 9.54
N GLY A 24 13.33 9.79 9.49
CA GLY A 24 12.67 8.79 10.33
C GLY A 24 12.85 9.05 11.82
N LYS A 25 14.06 9.36 12.27
CA LYS A 25 14.35 9.73 13.67
C LYS A 25 13.60 10.99 14.11
N LEU A 26 13.58 12.02 13.26
CA LEU A 26 12.84 13.25 13.56
C LEU A 26 11.33 12.98 13.63
N LEU A 27 10.78 12.21 12.71
CA LEU A 27 9.37 11.81 12.74
C LEU A 27 9.03 11.00 13.99
N PHE A 28 9.92 10.09 14.42
CA PHE A 28 9.74 9.31 15.64
C PHE A 28 9.63 10.18 16.90
N ILE A 29 10.37 11.29 16.93
CA ILE A 29 10.36 12.25 18.06
C ILE A 29 9.13 13.18 17.99
N PHE A 30 8.87 13.75 16.82
CA PHE A 30 7.91 14.85 16.68
C PHE A 30 6.50 14.41 16.28
N ALA A 31 6.32 13.30 15.55
CA ALA A 31 5.03 12.83 15.10
C ALA A 31 4.28 12.02 16.19
N LYS A 32 4.14 12.56 17.40
CA LYS A 32 3.62 11.88 18.60
C LYS A 32 2.30 11.15 18.36
N SER A 33 1.33 11.77 17.66
CA SER A 33 0.03 11.16 17.38
C SER A 33 0.15 9.92 16.47
N ARG A 34 1.00 9.98 15.44
CA ARG A 34 1.22 8.85 14.54
C ARG A 34 1.97 7.72 15.22
N LYS A 35 2.92 8.07 16.09
CA LYS A 35 3.66 7.11 16.93
C LYS A 35 2.72 6.35 17.85
N LYS A 36 1.79 7.02 18.56
CA LYS A 36 0.80 6.36 19.40
C LYS A 36 -0.08 5.37 18.61
N ILE A 37 -0.53 5.78 17.40
CA ILE A 37 -1.34 4.90 16.56
C ILE A 37 -0.54 3.66 16.13
N ALA A 38 0.68 3.84 15.65
CA ALA A 38 1.53 2.73 15.22
C ALA A 38 1.85 1.79 16.40
N GLN A 39 2.18 2.34 17.56
CA GLN A 39 2.43 1.59 18.79
C GLN A 39 1.23 0.74 19.18
N ALA A 40 0.02 1.32 19.25
CA ALA A 40 -1.19 0.59 19.60
C ALA A 40 -1.49 -0.57 18.64
N ASN A 41 -1.30 -0.34 17.32
CA ASN A 41 -1.47 -1.41 16.33
C ASN A 41 -0.42 -2.52 16.50
N ILE A 42 0.86 -2.18 16.69
CA ILE A 42 1.94 -3.16 16.89
C ILE A 42 1.70 -3.97 18.16
N GLU A 43 1.34 -3.32 19.26
CA GLU A 43 1.04 -4.03 20.51
C GLU A 43 -0.14 -5.01 20.38
N ALA A 44 -1.18 -4.63 19.65
CA ALA A 44 -2.33 -5.50 19.39
C ALA A 44 -2.01 -6.65 18.44
N CYS A 45 -1.24 -6.39 17.38
CA CYS A 45 -0.94 -7.38 16.36
C CYS A 45 0.20 -8.33 16.75
N PHE A 46 1.09 -7.92 17.64
CA PHE A 46 2.24 -8.70 18.08
C PHE A 46 2.28 -8.89 19.60
N PRO A 47 1.24 -9.47 20.22
CA PRO A 47 1.16 -9.61 21.70
C PRO A 47 2.22 -10.56 22.28
N LYS A 48 2.83 -11.41 21.44
CA LYS A 48 3.88 -12.34 21.85
C LYS A 48 5.28 -11.72 21.89
N LEU A 49 5.48 -10.57 21.27
CA LEU A 49 6.74 -9.84 21.34
C LEU A 49 6.86 -9.15 22.70
N SER A 50 8.06 -9.15 23.25
CA SER A 50 8.40 -8.35 24.42
C SER A 50 8.22 -6.86 24.14
N LYS A 51 8.10 -6.05 25.18
CA LYS A 51 8.00 -4.59 25.01
C LYS A 51 9.22 -3.99 24.32
N ALA A 52 10.40 -4.57 24.50
CA ALA A 52 11.62 -4.15 23.82
C ALA A 52 11.54 -4.43 22.32
N GLU A 53 11.12 -5.63 21.91
CA GLU A 53 10.95 -6.00 20.50
C GLU A 53 9.84 -5.18 19.82
N GLN A 54 8.71 -4.94 20.50
CA GLN A 54 7.65 -4.06 20.00
C GLN A 54 8.18 -2.62 19.77
N GLN A 55 9.02 -2.13 20.67
CA GLN A 55 9.62 -0.79 20.58
C GLN A 55 10.67 -0.73 19.44
N GLU A 56 11.46 -1.78 19.24
CA GLU A 56 12.39 -1.91 18.12
C GLU A 56 11.64 -1.91 16.79
N LEU A 57 10.60 -2.74 16.65
CA LEU A 57 9.75 -2.77 15.48
C LEU A 57 9.13 -1.37 15.18
N LEU A 58 8.68 -0.67 16.23
CA LEU A 58 8.14 0.69 16.08
C LEU A 58 9.21 1.68 15.58
N GLN A 59 10.44 1.59 16.09
CA GLN A 59 11.56 2.45 15.64
C GLN A 59 11.89 2.16 14.17
N ASP A 60 12.01 0.90 13.80
CA ASP A 60 12.31 0.47 12.43
C ASP A 60 11.21 0.92 11.46
N ASN A 61 9.94 0.80 11.86
CA ASN A 61 8.82 1.32 11.07
C ASN A 61 8.95 2.81 10.78
N PHE A 62 9.39 3.61 11.75
CA PHE A 62 9.65 5.03 11.52
C PHE A 62 10.89 5.31 10.67
N LEU A 63 11.89 4.46 10.69
CA LEU A 63 13.02 4.55 9.76
C LEU A 63 12.57 4.31 8.32
N HIS A 64 11.70 3.31 8.10
CA HIS A 64 11.07 3.06 6.80
C HIS A 64 10.18 4.25 6.38
N LEU A 65 9.42 4.87 7.29
CA LEU A 65 8.66 6.09 7.01
C LEU A 65 9.56 7.24 6.53
N GLY A 66 10.70 7.43 7.18
CA GLY A 66 11.67 8.46 6.76
C GLY A 66 12.25 8.17 5.38
N ARG A 67 12.52 6.89 5.07
CA ARG A 67 12.94 6.45 3.75
C ARG A 67 11.85 6.71 2.70
N SER A 68 10.59 6.41 3.03
CA SER A 68 9.45 6.60 2.13
C SER A 68 9.27 8.06 1.68
N PHE A 69 9.70 9.02 2.49
CA PHE A 69 9.69 10.43 2.11
C PHE A 69 10.55 10.72 0.88
N ILE A 70 11.74 10.11 0.81
CA ILE A 70 12.64 10.21 -0.34
C ILE A 70 12.09 9.39 -1.52
N GLU A 71 11.64 8.18 -1.27
CA GLU A 71 11.10 7.26 -2.29
C GLU A 71 9.85 7.80 -2.98
N THR A 72 8.96 8.46 -2.24
CA THR A 72 7.82 9.18 -2.82
C THR A 72 8.28 10.27 -3.78
N GLY A 73 9.31 11.02 -3.41
CA GLY A 73 9.88 12.03 -4.29
C GLY A 73 10.58 11.44 -5.53
N ILE A 74 11.27 10.30 -5.38
CA ILE A 74 11.82 9.53 -6.51
C ILE A 74 10.68 9.12 -7.45
N ALA A 75 9.63 8.52 -6.91
CA ALA A 75 8.47 8.07 -7.68
C ALA A 75 7.80 9.20 -8.49
N TRP A 76 7.73 10.40 -7.93
CA TRP A 76 6.98 11.50 -8.52
C TRP A 76 7.82 12.45 -9.39
N PHE A 77 9.14 12.53 -9.17
CA PHE A 77 9.98 13.56 -9.80
C PHE A 77 11.04 13.00 -10.75
N TRP A 78 11.37 11.70 -10.67
CA TRP A 78 12.38 11.14 -11.54
C TRP A 78 11.78 10.61 -12.85
N SER A 79 12.57 10.67 -13.92
CA SER A 79 12.25 10.00 -15.17
C SER A 79 12.44 8.48 -15.04
N ASP A 80 11.76 7.71 -15.90
CA ASP A 80 11.90 6.25 -15.98
C ASP A 80 13.36 5.85 -16.16
N LYS A 81 14.07 6.52 -17.08
CA LYS A 81 15.50 6.26 -17.33
C LYS A 81 16.35 6.43 -16.05
N LYS A 82 16.06 7.45 -15.24
CA LYS A 82 16.81 7.67 -13.99
C LYS A 82 16.46 6.62 -12.95
N ILE A 83 15.18 6.23 -12.82
CA ILE A 83 14.75 5.15 -11.93
C ILE A 83 15.45 3.85 -12.32
N GLN A 84 15.36 3.44 -13.58
CA GLN A 84 16.01 2.22 -14.09
C GLN A 84 17.52 2.16 -13.84
N SER A 85 18.20 3.31 -13.84
CA SER A 85 19.66 3.36 -13.64
C SER A 85 20.11 3.50 -12.19
N LYS A 86 19.21 3.80 -11.24
CA LYS A 86 19.56 4.19 -9.86
C LYS A 86 18.76 3.50 -8.77
N VAL A 87 17.68 2.82 -9.12
CA VAL A 87 16.85 2.08 -8.16
C VAL A 87 16.99 0.59 -8.48
N ASP A 88 17.47 -0.17 -7.52
CA ASP A 88 17.52 -1.62 -7.63
C ASP A 88 16.13 -2.19 -7.32
N TYR A 89 15.51 -2.84 -8.30
CA TYR A 89 14.20 -3.45 -8.12
C TYR A 89 14.01 -4.68 -9.00
N ASP A 90 13.16 -5.60 -8.53
CA ASP A 90 12.72 -6.80 -9.25
C ASP A 90 11.19 -6.83 -9.32
N VAL A 91 10.65 -7.29 -10.46
CA VAL A 91 9.22 -7.56 -10.62
C VAL A 91 9.04 -9.04 -10.95
N ILE A 92 8.53 -9.78 -9.97
CA ILE A 92 8.30 -11.22 -10.06
C ILE A 92 6.84 -11.48 -10.37
N GLY A 93 6.54 -12.44 -11.26
CA GLY A 93 5.16 -12.82 -11.60
C GLY A 93 4.46 -11.86 -12.54
N ILE A 94 5.17 -11.00 -13.26
CA ILE A 94 4.59 -10.07 -14.26
C ILE A 94 3.76 -10.79 -15.34
N ASN A 95 4.09 -12.05 -15.64
CA ASN A 95 3.35 -12.91 -16.55
C ASN A 95 1.89 -13.15 -16.11
N HIS A 96 1.57 -13.06 -14.82
CA HIS A 96 0.20 -13.15 -14.33
C HIS A 96 -0.71 -12.05 -14.88
N LEU A 97 -0.15 -10.93 -15.34
CA LEU A 97 -0.93 -9.85 -15.98
C LEU A 97 -1.35 -10.19 -17.40
N SER A 98 -0.58 -11.02 -18.09
CA SER A 98 -0.74 -11.36 -19.51
C SER A 98 -1.28 -12.78 -19.77
N ASN A 99 -1.42 -13.60 -18.72
CA ASN A 99 -1.88 -15.00 -18.85
C ASN A 99 -3.34 -15.15 -19.28
N ASN A 100 -3.90 -14.15 -19.93
CA ASN A 100 -5.28 -14.18 -20.35
C ASN A 100 -5.40 -14.10 -21.86
N ASN A 101 -5.59 -15.26 -22.50
CA ASN A 101 -6.30 -15.35 -23.78
C ASN A 101 -7.74 -14.79 -23.71
N SER A 102 -8.13 -14.26 -22.56
CA SER A 102 -9.41 -13.58 -22.30
C SER A 102 -9.12 -12.10 -22.05
N ASN A 103 -9.87 -11.21 -22.68
CA ASN A 103 -9.87 -9.76 -22.45
C ASN A 103 -10.29 -9.36 -21.01
N LYS A 104 -9.94 -10.18 -20.00
CA LYS A 104 -10.27 -9.92 -18.59
C LYS A 104 -9.35 -8.86 -18.02
N GLY A 105 -9.92 -7.93 -17.24
CA GLY A 105 -9.14 -7.00 -16.44
C GLY A 105 -8.54 -7.68 -15.21
N ASN A 106 -7.58 -7.01 -14.61
CA ASN A 106 -6.95 -7.47 -13.38
C ASN A 106 -7.27 -6.51 -12.23
N LEU A 107 -8.00 -7.00 -11.23
CA LEU A 107 -8.14 -6.31 -9.95
C LEU A 107 -6.93 -6.67 -9.10
N ILE A 108 -6.06 -5.69 -8.88
CA ILE A 108 -4.79 -5.87 -8.20
C ILE A 108 -4.91 -5.26 -6.82
N ILE A 109 -4.96 -6.09 -5.80
CA ILE A 109 -4.99 -5.66 -4.41
C ILE A 109 -3.58 -5.70 -3.82
N PHE A 110 -3.34 -4.89 -2.80
CA PHE A 110 -2.06 -4.79 -2.11
C PHE A 110 -2.25 -4.23 -0.70
N LYS A 111 -1.27 -4.48 0.17
CA LYS A 111 -1.18 -3.86 1.50
C LYS A 111 -0.56 -2.46 1.40
N HIS A 112 -0.95 -1.55 2.28
CA HIS A 112 -0.25 -0.27 2.39
C HIS A 112 1.17 -0.49 2.93
N SER A 113 2.15 -0.49 2.04
CA SER A 113 3.57 -0.44 2.41
C SER A 113 4.01 1.00 2.68
N GLN A 114 5.10 1.17 3.41
CA GLN A 114 5.73 2.49 3.59
C GLN A 114 6.25 3.06 2.27
N HIS A 115 6.62 2.21 1.30
CA HIS A 115 7.15 2.58 -0.01
C HIS A 115 6.13 2.57 -1.15
N LEU A 116 4.83 2.61 -0.84
CA LEU A 116 3.70 2.47 -1.76
C LEU A 116 3.79 3.31 -3.05
N GLU A 117 4.22 4.56 -2.97
CA GLU A 117 4.31 5.44 -4.15
C GLU A 117 5.39 4.96 -5.13
N LEU A 118 6.52 4.44 -4.60
CA LEU A 118 7.57 3.85 -5.42
C LEU A 118 7.11 2.50 -6.01
N ASP A 119 6.40 1.67 -5.23
CA ASP A 119 5.81 0.42 -5.73
C ASP A 119 4.91 0.66 -6.93
N ALA A 120 3.98 1.61 -6.80
CA ALA A 120 3.05 1.97 -7.87
C ALA A 120 3.79 2.49 -9.11
N ARG A 121 4.86 3.28 -8.91
CA ARG A 121 5.72 3.79 -9.98
C ARG A 121 6.44 2.68 -10.71
N LEU A 122 7.12 1.79 -9.99
CA LEU A 122 7.86 0.67 -10.56
C LEU A 122 6.92 -0.29 -11.29
N PHE A 123 5.76 -0.59 -10.71
CA PHE A 123 4.76 -1.40 -11.38
C PHE A 123 4.27 -0.73 -12.68
N ALA A 124 4.00 0.58 -12.66
CA ALA A 124 3.56 1.33 -13.83
C ALA A 124 4.61 1.40 -14.96
N MET A 125 5.90 1.25 -14.65
CA MET A 125 6.96 1.14 -15.66
C MET A 125 6.95 -0.22 -16.37
N ASN A 126 6.33 -1.24 -15.79
CA ASN A 126 6.27 -2.61 -16.33
C ASN A 126 4.88 -2.96 -16.92
N ALA A 127 3.83 -2.24 -16.55
CA ALA A 127 2.47 -2.47 -17.03
C ALA A 127 1.64 -1.18 -17.03
N ALA A 128 0.69 -1.06 -17.94
CA ALA A 128 -0.28 0.03 -17.91
C ALA A 128 -1.25 -0.16 -16.75
N VAL A 129 -1.28 0.77 -15.79
CA VAL A 129 -2.10 0.67 -14.57
C VAL A 129 -3.00 1.86 -14.35
N TYR A 130 -4.10 1.60 -13.68
CA TYR A 130 -5.10 2.55 -13.21
C TYR A 130 -5.22 2.42 -11.69
N GLY A 131 -5.36 3.53 -10.98
CA GLY A 131 -5.39 3.53 -9.51
C GLY A 131 -6.77 3.81 -8.93
N VAL A 132 -7.13 3.13 -7.84
CA VAL A 132 -8.25 3.54 -6.99
C VAL A 132 -7.69 4.21 -5.76
N SER A 133 -8.13 5.43 -5.49
CA SER A 133 -7.62 6.23 -4.37
C SER A 133 -8.75 6.96 -3.65
N ARG A 134 -8.46 7.43 -2.46
CA ARG A 134 -9.31 8.37 -1.75
C ARG A 134 -8.88 9.79 -2.09
N THR A 135 -9.83 10.67 -2.35
CA THR A 135 -9.58 12.11 -2.43
C THR A 135 -9.06 12.64 -1.11
N HIS A 136 -7.96 13.38 -1.12
CA HIS A 136 -7.34 13.93 0.07
C HIS A 136 -8.15 15.10 0.61
N ASN A 137 -8.24 15.25 1.93
CA ASN A 137 -8.99 16.35 2.56
C ASN A 137 -8.37 17.74 2.28
N SER A 138 -7.05 17.80 2.04
CA SER A 138 -6.35 19.02 1.64
C SER A 138 -6.29 19.12 0.11
N ALA A 139 -6.90 20.15 -0.47
CA ALA A 139 -6.90 20.37 -1.92
C ALA A 139 -5.49 20.51 -2.51
N SER A 140 -4.57 21.17 -1.78
CA SER A 140 -3.17 21.32 -2.20
C SER A 140 -2.43 19.98 -2.22
N MET A 141 -2.59 19.17 -1.18
CA MET A 141 -1.99 17.82 -1.13
C MET A 141 -2.58 16.91 -2.20
N ASN A 142 -3.90 16.98 -2.40
CA ASN A 142 -4.58 16.22 -3.46
C ASN A 142 -4.02 16.57 -4.84
N LYS A 143 -3.81 17.86 -5.12
CA LYS A 143 -3.22 18.31 -6.39
C LYS A 143 -1.78 17.79 -6.58
N ILE A 144 -0.95 17.83 -5.54
CA ILE A 144 0.43 17.36 -5.57
C ILE A 144 0.46 15.85 -5.81
N GLN A 145 -0.30 15.09 -5.02
CA GLN A 145 -0.37 13.64 -5.13
C GLN A 145 -0.88 13.18 -6.51
N ASN A 146 -1.97 13.80 -6.99
CA ASN A 146 -2.51 13.47 -8.30
C ASN A 146 -1.51 13.78 -9.41
N LYS A 147 -0.82 14.93 -9.37
CA LYS A 147 0.23 15.26 -10.34
C LYS A 147 1.37 14.24 -10.31
N GLY A 148 1.80 13.83 -9.11
CA GLY A 148 2.85 12.83 -8.94
C GLY A 148 2.44 11.47 -9.50
N ARG A 149 1.26 10.97 -9.13
CA ARG A 149 0.74 9.67 -9.57
C ARG A 149 0.46 9.63 -11.07
N LEU A 150 -0.20 10.65 -11.62
CA LEU A 150 -0.50 10.74 -13.05
C LEU A 150 0.74 10.92 -13.95
N SER A 151 1.93 11.08 -13.38
CA SER A 151 3.17 11.00 -14.16
C SER A 151 3.48 9.57 -14.65
N SER A 152 2.86 8.55 -14.06
CA SER A 152 3.09 7.14 -14.40
C SER A 152 1.81 6.31 -14.53
N ILE A 153 0.84 6.52 -13.65
CA ILE A 153 -0.46 5.82 -13.67
C ILE A 153 -1.33 6.47 -14.74
N LYS A 154 -2.04 5.66 -15.53
CA LYS A 154 -2.84 6.13 -16.69
C LYS A 154 -4.01 7.03 -16.28
N ASP A 155 -4.70 6.69 -15.18
CA ASP A 155 -5.78 7.49 -14.60
C ASP A 155 -6.06 7.01 -13.16
N THR A 156 -6.77 7.84 -12.38
CA THR A 156 -7.20 7.50 -11.02
C THR A 156 -8.71 7.61 -10.88
N ALA A 157 -9.32 6.75 -10.07
CA ALA A 157 -10.72 6.83 -9.68
C ALA A 157 -10.82 7.04 -8.17
N ASP A 158 -11.77 7.87 -7.74
CA ASP A 158 -12.12 7.91 -6.32
C ASP A 158 -12.82 6.60 -5.92
N LYS A 159 -12.48 6.07 -4.75
CA LYS A 159 -13.07 4.83 -4.22
C LYS A 159 -14.60 4.88 -4.10
N ASN A 160 -15.16 6.07 -3.95
CA ASN A 160 -16.60 6.30 -3.88
C ASN A 160 -17.27 6.36 -5.28
N ASN A 161 -16.48 6.25 -6.36
CA ASN A 161 -16.97 6.14 -7.72
C ASN A 161 -16.61 4.77 -8.33
N PRO A 162 -17.22 3.68 -7.86
CA PRO A 162 -16.89 2.33 -8.33
C PRO A 162 -17.19 2.11 -9.82
N ARG A 163 -18.14 2.85 -10.39
CA ARG A 163 -18.48 2.73 -11.82
C ARG A 163 -17.28 3.00 -12.73
N LYS A 164 -16.43 3.98 -12.37
CA LYS A 164 -15.26 4.35 -13.17
C LYS A 164 -14.25 3.20 -13.24
N PHE A 165 -13.82 2.66 -12.11
CA PHE A 165 -12.81 1.60 -12.12
C PHE A 165 -13.37 0.23 -12.55
N MET A 166 -14.66 -0.05 -12.33
CA MET A 166 -15.31 -1.25 -12.89
C MET A 166 -15.36 -1.20 -14.42
N LYS A 167 -15.56 -0.02 -15.01
CA LYS A 167 -15.48 0.16 -16.47
C LYS A 167 -14.08 -0.18 -17.00
N TRP A 168 -13.03 0.20 -16.27
CA TRP A 168 -11.66 -0.17 -16.62
C TRP A 168 -11.44 -1.68 -16.55
N LEU A 169 -11.89 -2.33 -15.48
CA LEU A 169 -11.79 -3.80 -15.36
C LEU A 169 -12.50 -4.52 -16.50
N LYS A 170 -13.74 -4.11 -16.85
CA LYS A 170 -14.47 -4.65 -18.01
C LYS A 170 -13.77 -4.42 -19.35
N ALA A 171 -12.94 -3.37 -19.44
CA ALA A 171 -12.13 -3.06 -20.61
C ALA A 171 -10.74 -3.73 -20.58
N GLY A 172 -10.53 -4.75 -19.76
CA GLY A 172 -9.27 -5.51 -19.71
C GLY A 172 -8.10 -4.77 -19.05
N LYS A 173 -8.34 -3.75 -18.21
CA LYS A 173 -7.27 -2.94 -17.63
C LYS A 173 -6.81 -3.48 -16.28
N ASN A 174 -5.55 -3.13 -15.91
CA ASN A 174 -4.98 -3.40 -14.60
C ASN A 174 -5.39 -2.29 -13.63
N VAL A 175 -6.13 -2.63 -12.59
CA VAL A 175 -6.64 -1.67 -11.61
C VAL A 175 -6.08 -2.00 -10.23
N MET A 176 -5.28 -1.08 -9.68
CA MET A 176 -4.70 -1.18 -8.34
C MET A 176 -5.67 -0.64 -7.30
N TYR A 177 -5.94 -1.42 -6.25
CA TYR A 177 -6.85 -1.07 -5.17
C TYR A 177 -6.35 -1.56 -3.81
N ALA A 178 -5.99 -0.64 -2.92
CA ALA A 178 -5.63 -0.96 -1.54
C ALA A 178 -6.90 -1.09 -0.68
N ILE A 179 -7.04 -2.21 0.03
CA ILE A 179 -8.28 -2.57 0.75
C ILE A 179 -8.07 -2.90 2.23
N ASP A 180 -6.89 -2.71 2.77
CA ASP A 180 -6.47 -3.09 4.12
C ASP A 180 -6.73 -2.03 5.20
N GLN A 181 -7.46 -0.96 4.89
CA GLN A 181 -7.79 0.09 5.84
C GLN A 181 -9.19 -0.06 6.43
N ASP A 182 -9.42 0.58 7.59
CA ASP A 182 -10.74 0.69 8.20
C ASP A 182 -11.58 1.78 7.51
N TYR A 183 -12.54 1.36 6.72
CA TYR A 183 -13.45 2.24 5.98
C TYR A 183 -14.81 2.47 6.68
N GLY A 184 -14.97 2.00 7.93
CA GLY A 184 -16.24 2.04 8.64
C GLY A 184 -17.14 0.84 8.30
N TRP A 185 -18.41 0.89 8.71
CA TRP A 185 -19.32 -0.25 8.63
C TRP A 185 -20.17 -0.34 7.38
N ASP A 186 -20.26 0.70 6.56
CA ASP A 186 -21.20 0.75 5.41
C ASP A 186 -21.04 -0.42 4.42
N HIS A 187 -19.80 -0.91 4.25
CA HIS A 187 -19.48 -2.01 3.34
C HIS A 187 -18.54 -3.03 3.97
N SER A 188 -18.43 -3.03 5.29
CA SER A 188 -17.51 -3.87 6.04
C SER A 188 -18.27 -4.81 6.97
N VAL A 189 -17.64 -5.92 7.28
CA VAL A 189 -18.05 -6.85 8.33
C VAL A 189 -16.88 -7.02 9.30
N LYS A 190 -17.15 -7.57 10.48
CA LYS A 190 -16.12 -7.98 11.43
C LYS A 190 -15.44 -9.24 10.93
N LEU A 191 -14.16 -9.17 10.65
CA LEU A 191 -13.30 -10.30 10.32
C LEU A 191 -12.02 -10.21 11.13
N GLU A 192 -11.31 -11.31 11.20
CA GLU A 192 -10.01 -11.34 11.88
C GLU A 192 -8.92 -10.68 11.06
N PHE A 193 -8.04 -9.96 11.77
CA PHE A 193 -6.78 -9.43 11.27
C PHE A 193 -5.79 -9.37 12.43
N PHE A 194 -4.74 -10.20 12.41
CA PHE A 194 -3.81 -10.42 13.54
C PHE A 194 -4.53 -10.83 14.84
N ASN A 195 -5.47 -11.76 14.75
CA ASN A 195 -6.31 -12.21 15.87
C ASN A 195 -7.10 -11.08 16.57
N GLN A 196 -7.28 -9.95 15.88
CA GLN A 196 -8.13 -8.84 16.31
C GLN A 196 -9.33 -8.71 15.38
N GLU A 197 -10.50 -8.40 15.94
CA GLU A 197 -11.64 -8.02 15.10
C GLU A 197 -11.33 -6.72 14.36
N ALA A 198 -11.46 -6.73 13.03
CA ALA A 198 -11.24 -5.57 12.18
C ALA A 198 -12.40 -5.37 11.21
N ALA A 199 -12.84 -4.11 11.03
CA ALA A 199 -13.78 -3.78 9.97
C ALA A 199 -13.13 -4.01 8.61
N THR A 200 -13.61 -5.01 7.87
CA THR A 200 -13.02 -5.46 6.60
C THR A 200 -14.07 -5.39 5.50
N ILE A 201 -13.72 -4.75 4.39
CA ILE A 201 -14.62 -4.61 3.24
C ILE A 201 -14.81 -5.95 2.53
N THR A 202 -16.04 -6.24 2.10
CA THR A 202 -16.41 -7.48 1.40
C THR A 202 -16.76 -7.26 -0.07
N THR A 203 -16.53 -6.04 -0.57
CA THR A 203 -16.94 -5.65 -1.93
C THR A 203 -16.10 -6.27 -3.03
N THR A 204 -14.93 -6.82 -2.71
CA THR A 204 -14.01 -7.45 -3.69
C THR A 204 -14.72 -8.53 -4.51
N ARG A 205 -15.49 -9.42 -3.87
CA ARG A 205 -16.24 -10.46 -4.57
C ARG A 205 -17.27 -9.88 -5.56
N LYS A 206 -18.03 -8.87 -5.14
CA LYS A 206 -19.00 -8.19 -6.00
C LYS A 206 -18.37 -7.52 -7.21
N ILE A 207 -17.16 -6.94 -7.04
CA ILE A 207 -16.41 -6.33 -8.15
C ILE A 207 -16.01 -7.41 -9.16
N ILE A 208 -15.47 -8.54 -8.69
CA ILE A 208 -15.06 -9.66 -9.54
C ILE A 208 -16.27 -10.22 -10.31
N ASP A 209 -17.37 -10.51 -9.63
CA ASP A 209 -18.59 -11.06 -10.24
C ASP A 209 -19.15 -10.12 -11.32
N ALA A 210 -19.14 -8.82 -11.06
CA ALA A 210 -19.67 -7.82 -11.99
C ALA A 210 -18.74 -7.51 -13.17
N THR A 211 -17.46 -7.84 -13.09
CA THR A 211 -16.44 -7.47 -14.09
C THR A 211 -15.75 -8.66 -14.74
N ASN A 212 -15.90 -9.86 -14.17
CA ASN A 212 -15.17 -11.07 -14.53
C ASN A 212 -13.64 -10.88 -14.52
N ALA A 213 -13.16 -9.98 -13.66
CA ALA A 213 -11.73 -9.66 -13.53
C ALA A 213 -10.99 -10.77 -12.77
N ASN A 214 -9.71 -10.95 -13.09
CA ASN A 214 -8.83 -11.75 -12.26
C ASN A 214 -8.53 -11.00 -10.97
N LEU A 215 -8.26 -11.73 -9.90
CA LEU A 215 -7.83 -11.18 -8.64
C LEU A 215 -6.34 -11.48 -8.43
N LEU A 216 -5.56 -10.42 -8.30
CA LEU A 216 -4.11 -10.48 -8.09
C LEU A 216 -3.74 -9.78 -6.79
N PHE A 217 -2.66 -10.21 -6.19
CA PHE A 217 -2.04 -9.54 -5.05
C PHE A 217 -0.64 -9.10 -5.41
N ILE A 218 -0.26 -7.86 -5.07
CA ILE A 218 1.13 -7.41 -5.10
C ILE A 218 1.65 -7.35 -3.68
N ASN A 219 2.66 -8.17 -3.38
CA ASN A 219 3.48 -8.04 -2.21
C ASN A 219 4.75 -7.28 -2.56
N SER A 220 4.98 -6.15 -1.91
CA SER A 220 6.21 -5.38 -2.05
C SER A 220 6.99 -5.40 -0.75
N TYR A 221 8.31 -5.56 -0.85
CA TYR A 221 9.22 -5.63 0.29
C TYR A 221 10.67 -5.40 -0.13
N TYR A 222 11.51 -5.01 0.82
CA TYR A 222 12.94 -4.91 0.59
C TYR A 222 13.66 -6.22 0.91
N LYS A 223 14.37 -6.76 -0.09
CA LYS A 223 15.36 -7.81 0.08
C LYS A 223 16.75 -7.17 -0.02
N ASN A 224 17.38 -6.92 1.12
CA ASN A 224 18.58 -6.11 1.22
C ASN A 224 18.34 -4.68 0.70
N LYS A 225 18.89 -4.31 -0.45
CA LYS A 225 18.71 -2.99 -1.08
C LYS A 225 17.75 -3.00 -2.25
N THR A 226 17.35 -4.18 -2.72
CA THR A 226 16.47 -4.36 -3.88
C THR A 226 15.01 -4.32 -3.44
N LEU A 227 14.20 -3.46 -4.05
CA LEU A 227 12.75 -3.44 -3.85
C LEU A 227 12.11 -4.52 -4.73
N VAL A 228 11.52 -5.53 -4.12
CA VAL A 228 10.86 -6.63 -4.82
C VAL A 228 9.36 -6.36 -4.88
N LEU A 229 8.78 -6.45 -6.08
CA LEU A 229 7.34 -6.48 -6.33
C LEU A 229 6.97 -7.88 -6.79
N GLN A 230 6.33 -8.65 -5.93
CA GLN A 230 5.89 -10.00 -6.22
C GLN A 230 4.39 -10.02 -6.51
N ILE A 231 4.02 -10.48 -7.70
CA ILE A 231 2.64 -10.55 -8.18
C ILE A 231 2.18 -12.00 -8.07
N GLU A 232 1.05 -12.23 -7.40
CA GLU A 232 0.47 -13.54 -7.18
C GLU A 232 -1.01 -13.54 -7.59
N LEU A 233 -1.48 -14.64 -8.20
CA LEU A 233 -2.91 -14.87 -8.40
C LEU A 233 -3.55 -15.29 -7.08
N ILE A 234 -4.70 -14.70 -6.77
CA ILE A 234 -5.53 -15.19 -5.66
C ILE A 234 -6.61 -16.09 -6.24
N ASP A 235 -6.52 -17.37 -5.89
CA ASP A 235 -7.63 -18.28 -6.12
C ASP A 235 -8.82 -17.90 -5.24
N HIS A 236 -9.95 -17.59 -5.88
CA HIS A 236 -11.18 -17.15 -5.24
C HIS A 236 -12.39 -18.00 -5.65
N GLU A 237 -12.17 -19.10 -6.35
CA GLU A 237 -13.24 -19.97 -6.84
C GLU A 237 -14.03 -20.57 -5.66
N GLY A 238 -15.35 -20.59 -5.77
CA GLY A 238 -16.24 -21.12 -4.72
C GLY A 238 -16.30 -20.29 -3.42
N LEU A 239 -15.53 -19.22 -3.29
CA LEU A 239 -15.55 -18.38 -2.09
C LEU A 239 -16.66 -17.32 -2.18
N ASN A 240 -17.46 -17.20 -1.11
CA ASN A 240 -18.38 -16.08 -0.95
C ASN A 240 -17.63 -14.80 -0.51
N SER A 241 -18.33 -13.67 -0.43
CA SER A 241 -17.75 -12.37 -0.10
C SER A 241 -17.00 -12.35 1.24
N ILE A 242 -17.52 -13.06 2.25
CA ILE A 242 -16.94 -13.10 3.61
C ILE A 242 -15.66 -13.96 3.61
N LYS A 243 -15.74 -15.17 3.06
CA LYS A 243 -14.59 -16.08 2.98
C LYS A 243 -13.45 -15.50 2.16
N LEU A 244 -13.78 -14.83 1.03
CA LEU A 244 -12.77 -14.15 0.22
C LEU A 244 -12.11 -13.00 0.98
N ALA A 245 -12.89 -12.18 1.68
CA ALA A 245 -12.34 -11.07 2.46
C ALA A 245 -11.44 -11.56 3.61
N GLN A 246 -11.80 -12.68 4.28
CA GLN A 246 -10.93 -13.29 5.28
C GLN A 246 -9.66 -13.85 4.65
N LYS A 247 -9.74 -14.60 3.55
CA LYS A 247 -8.56 -15.10 2.82
C LYS A 247 -7.60 -13.98 2.43
N ILE A 248 -8.12 -12.81 2.06
CA ILE A 248 -7.30 -11.64 1.75
C ILE A 248 -6.63 -11.07 3.01
N ASN A 249 -7.33 -11.01 4.15
CA ASN A 249 -6.72 -10.61 5.41
C ASN A 249 -5.58 -11.57 5.79
N ASP A 250 -5.82 -12.88 5.72
CA ASP A 250 -4.84 -13.92 6.07
C ASP A 250 -3.58 -13.80 5.20
N LEU A 251 -3.76 -13.60 3.88
CA LEU A 251 -2.66 -13.37 2.95
C LEU A 251 -1.87 -12.09 3.30
N MET A 252 -2.57 -11.00 3.62
CA MET A 252 -1.92 -9.75 4.03
C MET A 252 -1.13 -9.91 5.33
N GLU A 253 -1.69 -10.62 6.32
CA GLU A 253 -0.99 -10.94 7.57
C GLU A 253 0.29 -11.72 7.31
N GLU A 254 0.21 -12.79 6.50
CA GLU A 254 1.39 -13.59 6.10
C GLU A 254 2.50 -12.71 5.53
N LYS A 255 2.16 -11.82 4.62
CA LYS A 255 3.15 -10.94 3.97
C LYS A 255 3.65 -9.82 4.90
N ILE A 256 2.82 -9.35 5.83
CA ILE A 256 3.24 -8.37 6.84
C ILE A 256 4.19 -9.02 7.85
N LEU A 257 3.93 -10.27 8.27
CA LEU A 257 4.78 -11.00 9.20
C LEU A 257 6.21 -11.21 8.65
N GLN A 258 6.38 -11.32 7.34
CA GLN A 258 7.70 -11.45 6.70
C GLN A 258 8.50 -10.13 6.77
N HIS A 259 7.83 -8.97 6.69
CA HIS A 259 8.45 -7.64 6.67
C HIS A 259 7.64 -6.64 7.50
N PRO A 260 7.52 -6.84 8.83
CA PRO A 260 6.57 -6.10 9.66
C PRO A 260 6.90 -4.62 9.78
N ALA A 261 8.16 -4.22 9.68
CA ALA A 261 8.56 -2.82 9.75
C ALA A 261 8.13 -1.99 8.52
N GLU A 262 7.84 -2.64 7.40
CA GLU A 262 7.49 -1.97 6.14
C GLU A 262 6.00 -1.68 5.99
N TYR A 263 5.14 -2.18 6.89
CA TYR A 263 3.69 -1.94 6.83
C TYR A 263 3.30 -0.57 7.41
N LEU A 264 2.22 0.03 6.88
CA LEU A 264 1.74 1.35 7.33
C LEU A 264 0.98 1.27 8.66
N TRP A 265 1.68 1.01 9.76
CA TRP A 265 1.08 0.92 11.10
C TRP A 265 0.42 2.21 11.60
N MET A 266 0.65 3.35 10.98
CA MET A 266 0.09 4.65 11.37
C MET A 266 -1.36 4.87 10.95
N HIS A 267 -2.01 3.90 10.31
CA HIS A 267 -3.45 3.90 10.06
C HIS A 267 -4.19 3.30 11.25
N ARG A 268 -5.36 3.86 11.59
CA ARG A 268 -6.21 3.36 12.69
C ARG A 268 -7.01 2.14 12.21
N ARG A 269 -6.35 1.00 12.04
CA ARG A 269 -6.93 -0.23 11.43
C ARG A 269 -8.11 -0.78 12.23
N PHE A 270 -8.12 -0.60 13.55
CA PHE A 270 -9.13 -1.13 14.45
C PHE A 270 -10.07 -0.06 15.02
N LYS A 271 -10.17 1.10 14.37
CA LYS A 271 -10.96 2.23 14.87
C LYS A 271 -12.44 1.89 15.02
N SER A 272 -13.01 1.14 14.08
CA SER A 272 -14.44 0.77 14.08
C SER A 272 -14.76 -0.35 15.07
N THR A 273 -13.81 -1.20 15.43
CA THR A 273 -13.98 -2.32 16.34
C THR A 273 -13.57 -1.98 17.77
N LEU A 274 -12.36 -1.43 17.97
CA LEU A 274 -11.81 -1.12 19.29
C LEU A 274 -12.07 0.33 19.73
N GLY A 275 -12.64 1.14 18.83
CA GLY A 275 -13.02 2.51 19.11
C GLY A 275 -11.84 3.51 19.09
N LYS A 276 -12.20 4.81 19.22
CA LYS A 276 -11.19 5.89 19.17
C LYS A 276 -10.27 5.92 20.41
N ASN A 277 -10.74 5.40 21.53
CA ASN A 277 -9.99 5.41 22.80
C ASN A 277 -8.79 4.46 22.77
N PHE A 278 -8.86 3.40 21.96
CA PHE A 278 -7.74 2.50 21.71
C PHE A 278 -6.46 3.21 21.24
N TYR A 279 -6.58 4.37 20.62
CA TYR A 279 -5.48 5.15 20.06
C TYR A 279 -5.13 6.43 20.84
N LYS A 280 -5.61 6.58 22.10
CA LYS A 280 -5.35 7.78 22.91
C LYS A 280 -4.06 7.73 23.72
#